data_879f187c5ebd24eb8badd9e7934e1aa0
#
_entry.id   879f187c5ebd24eb8badd9e7934e1aa0
#
_cell.length_a   1.000
_cell.length_b   1.000
_cell.length_c   1.000
_cell.angle_alpha   90.00
_cell.angle_beta   90.00
_cell.angle_gamma   90.00
#
_symmetry.space_group_name_H-M   'P 1'
#
loop_
_entity.id
_entity.type
_entity.pdbx_description
1 polymer ?
#
loop_
_entity_poly.entity_id
_entity_poly.type
_entity_poly.pdbx_seq_one_letter_code
_entity_poly.pdbx_strand_id
1 'polypeptide(L)'
;SSAASDVYKRQLEIKVIAPDGKVVYTQNEKVNIEGGETFGQLLLENVEIPIDKTEGTYHIKANIKASNQQICAQGHDEVVAVSWEATDLAGNGAYYGGENDKVAAFYKETTGKELPVFTPQQAALDWLIVNRSSLDAPVAVAPNYFQDKTGNSTLKVTWYYDNDMKSVASVKSDTEINRTFVGGAQPDESVPANQPFSVVWEGDIYPLESGQYLLGVETDGGVRLYVDGLQLIDDYNNSSLIKQNRPVVMEAGKPAKIRLEYRQGGQGGQVQLKWSQPSATTIAPQKLFDRVKNDGTTLILLGATETWMQAVAEYTNTVYSGYYNVGKNWVGGIHFVKEHPLFDGLPVNDALNWPYQSVVKNGDRRFGFRMQGEDLVVGSYRSTPFELGTAVGVIPCGKGKIIFSSLDIVDNLDDPSGPAEVARKILCNYVKYSLYQ
;
A
#
# COMPACT_ATOMS: atom_id res chain seq x y z
N SER A 1 -37.83 -54.55 1.77
CA SER A 1 -37.27 -53.66 0.72
C SER A 1 -37.56 -52.17 0.90
N SER A 2 -38.35 -51.77 1.90
CA SER A 2 -38.61 -50.33 2.14
C SER A 2 -37.51 -49.65 2.98
N ALA A 3 -36.76 -50.43 3.76
CA ALA A 3 -35.70 -49.88 4.62
C ALA A 3 -34.44 -49.40 3.82
N ALA A 4 -34.17 -50.00 2.67
CA ALA A 4 -33.02 -49.63 1.87
C ALA A 4 -33.20 -48.32 1.08
N SER A 5 -34.47 -47.92 0.78
CA SER A 5 -34.73 -46.64 0.09
C SER A 5 -34.69 -45.43 0.99
N ASP A 6 -34.74 -45.63 2.31
CA ASP A 6 -34.78 -44.51 3.29
C ASP A 6 -33.38 -44.10 3.77
N VAL A 7 -32.36 -44.91 3.47
CA VAL A 7 -30.96 -44.67 3.89
C VAL A 7 -30.36 -43.47 3.18
N TYR A 8 -30.82 -43.13 1.98
CA TYR A 8 -30.25 -42.04 1.16
C TYR A 8 -31.06 -40.73 1.22
N LYS A 9 -32.30 -40.76 1.74
CA LYS A 9 -33.10 -39.56 1.88
C LYS A 9 -32.76 -38.81 3.16
N ARG A 10 -32.31 -37.59 2.99
CA ARG A 10 -31.94 -36.68 4.09
C ARG A 10 -32.68 -35.35 3.92
N GLN A 11 -32.75 -34.63 4.99
CA GLN A 11 -33.23 -33.25 5.02
C GLN A 11 -32.01 -32.34 5.25
N LEU A 12 -31.78 -31.39 4.33
CA LEU A 12 -30.85 -30.30 4.51
C LEU A 12 -31.63 -29.12 5.12
N GLU A 13 -31.23 -28.67 6.29
CA GLU A 13 -31.69 -27.44 6.92
C GLU A 13 -30.60 -26.40 6.84
N ILE A 14 -30.89 -25.24 6.25
CA ILE A 14 -30.03 -24.07 6.26
C ILE A 14 -30.66 -23.01 7.15
N LYS A 15 -29.91 -22.43 8.06
CA LYS A 15 -30.29 -21.29 8.89
C LYS A 15 -29.26 -20.19 8.78
N VAL A 16 -29.75 -18.95 8.65
CA VAL A 16 -28.90 -17.77 8.76
C VAL A 16 -29.31 -16.98 9.98
N ILE A 17 -28.32 -16.70 10.82
CA ILE A 17 -28.47 -16.01 12.09
C ILE A 17 -27.82 -14.64 11.94
N ALA A 18 -28.59 -13.59 12.17
CA ALA A 18 -28.12 -12.20 12.13
C ALA A 18 -27.21 -11.87 13.33
N PRO A 19 -26.47 -10.75 13.27
CA PRO A 19 -25.58 -10.32 14.36
C PRO A 19 -26.25 -10.18 15.73
N ASP A 20 -27.57 -9.87 15.74
CA ASP A 20 -28.38 -9.78 16.97
C ASP A 20 -28.87 -11.14 17.51
N GLY A 21 -28.46 -12.23 16.88
CA GLY A 21 -28.81 -13.60 17.25
C GLY A 21 -30.15 -14.10 16.69
N LYS A 22 -30.91 -13.28 15.93
CA LYS A 22 -32.17 -13.71 15.32
C LYS A 22 -31.93 -14.54 14.08
N VAL A 23 -32.76 -15.54 13.87
CA VAL A 23 -32.81 -16.32 12.63
C VAL A 23 -33.55 -15.49 11.58
N VAL A 24 -32.83 -15.06 10.54
CA VAL A 24 -33.39 -14.23 9.45
C VAL A 24 -33.74 -15.03 8.20
N TYR A 25 -33.24 -16.25 8.11
CA TYR A 25 -33.53 -17.14 7.00
C TYR A 25 -33.53 -18.60 7.47
N THR A 26 -34.46 -19.38 6.91
CA THR A 26 -34.52 -20.83 7.10
C THR A 26 -34.99 -21.49 5.82
N GLN A 27 -34.24 -22.44 5.33
CA GLN A 27 -34.63 -23.29 4.20
C GLN A 27 -34.48 -24.76 4.58
N ASN A 28 -35.44 -25.56 4.14
CA ASN A 28 -35.46 -27.00 4.34
C ASN A 28 -35.63 -27.71 3.02
N GLU A 29 -34.69 -28.53 2.61
CA GLU A 29 -34.71 -29.26 1.36
C GLU A 29 -34.54 -30.77 1.59
N LYS A 30 -35.27 -31.55 0.76
CA LYS A 30 -35.01 -32.99 0.69
C LYS A 30 -33.84 -33.24 -0.24
N VAL A 31 -32.80 -33.84 0.28
CA VAL A 31 -31.60 -34.14 -0.50
C VAL A 31 -31.36 -35.64 -0.56
N ASN A 32 -30.79 -36.09 -1.66
CA ASN A 32 -30.36 -37.45 -1.82
C ASN A 32 -28.82 -37.50 -1.77
N ILE A 33 -28.26 -38.27 -0.85
CA ILE A 33 -26.83 -38.42 -0.71
C ILE A 33 -26.41 -39.74 -1.36
N GLU A 34 -25.62 -39.63 -2.42
CA GLU A 34 -25.26 -40.83 -3.22
C GLU A 34 -24.31 -41.76 -2.48
N GLY A 35 -23.39 -41.21 -1.70
CA GLY A 35 -22.39 -42.00 -0.96
C GLY A 35 -21.41 -42.72 -1.89
N GLY A 36 -20.80 -43.79 -1.38
CA GLY A 36 -19.83 -44.59 -2.13
C GLY A 36 -18.46 -43.91 -2.26
N GLU A 37 -17.89 -43.94 -3.45
CA GLU A 37 -16.55 -43.40 -3.77
C GLU A 37 -16.59 -41.93 -4.14
N THR A 38 -17.76 -41.28 -4.16
CA THR A 38 -17.92 -39.86 -4.49
C THR A 38 -17.38 -39.00 -3.37
N PHE A 39 -16.30 -38.30 -3.62
CA PHE A 39 -15.71 -37.34 -2.67
C PHE A 39 -16.31 -35.94 -2.90
N GLY A 40 -17.31 -35.62 -2.11
CA GLY A 40 -18.05 -34.35 -2.17
C GLY A 40 -19.20 -34.37 -3.15
N GLN A 41 -20.35 -33.93 -2.72
CA GLN A 41 -21.56 -33.78 -3.52
C GLN A 41 -22.14 -32.41 -3.27
N LEU A 42 -22.40 -31.64 -4.35
CA LEU A 42 -23.12 -30.37 -4.28
C LEU A 42 -24.61 -30.67 -4.05
N LEU A 43 -25.13 -30.31 -2.90
CA LEU A 43 -26.50 -30.59 -2.52
C LEU A 43 -27.47 -29.46 -2.90
N LEU A 44 -26.98 -28.22 -2.90
CA LEU A 44 -27.78 -27.03 -3.19
C LEU A 44 -26.86 -25.94 -3.73
N GLU A 45 -27.34 -25.21 -4.71
CA GLU A 45 -26.64 -24.07 -5.31
C GLU A 45 -27.58 -22.92 -5.62
N ASN A 46 -27.03 -21.72 -5.81
CA ASN A 46 -27.76 -20.50 -6.15
C ASN A 46 -28.86 -20.15 -5.14
N VAL A 47 -28.57 -20.33 -3.85
CA VAL A 47 -29.48 -19.92 -2.77
C VAL A 47 -29.38 -18.42 -2.54
N GLU A 48 -30.43 -17.70 -2.81
CA GLU A 48 -30.52 -16.27 -2.48
C GLU A 48 -30.98 -16.11 -1.02
N ILE A 49 -30.13 -15.49 -0.21
CA ILE A 49 -30.42 -15.22 1.20
C ILE A 49 -30.60 -13.73 1.38
N PRO A 50 -31.82 -13.26 1.67
CA PRO A 50 -32.05 -11.84 1.95
C PRO A 50 -31.38 -11.49 3.28
N ILE A 51 -30.41 -10.56 3.24
CA ILE A 51 -29.78 -9.98 4.42
C ILE A 51 -30.46 -8.62 4.65
N ASP A 52 -30.92 -8.36 5.87
CA ASP A 52 -31.36 -7.05 6.27
C ASP A 52 -30.15 -6.08 6.33
N LYS A 53 -30.40 -4.80 6.56
CA LYS A 53 -29.31 -3.80 6.59
C LYS A 53 -28.50 -3.78 7.89
N THR A 54 -28.61 -4.79 8.72
CA THR A 54 -27.87 -4.87 9.99
C THR A 54 -26.41 -5.23 9.71
N GLU A 55 -25.51 -4.35 10.08
CA GLU A 55 -24.07 -4.60 9.99
C GLU A 55 -23.63 -5.68 10.98
N GLY A 56 -22.57 -6.40 10.62
CA GLY A 56 -21.93 -7.39 11.46
C GLY A 56 -21.87 -8.77 10.83
N THR A 57 -21.54 -9.76 11.66
CA THR A 57 -21.33 -11.15 11.20
C THR A 57 -22.61 -11.94 11.20
N TYR A 58 -23.00 -12.45 10.04
CA TYR A 58 -24.08 -13.41 9.86
C TYR A 58 -23.51 -14.82 9.85
N HIS A 59 -24.08 -15.70 10.69
CA HIS A 59 -23.67 -17.09 10.76
C HIS A 59 -24.60 -17.98 9.94
N ILE A 60 -24.05 -18.69 8.97
CA ILE A 60 -24.76 -19.65 8.14
C ILE A 60 -24.53 -21.04 8.75
N LYS A 61 -25.62 -21.72 9.12
CA LYS A 61 -25.57 -23.08 9.65
C LYS A 61 -26.28 -24.04 8.71
N ALA A 62 -25.64 -25.12 8.34
CA ALA A 62 -26.21 -26.19 7.53
C ALA A 62 -26.22 -27.50 8.33
N ASN A 63 -27.37 -28.13 8.42
CA ASN A 63 -27.52 -29.41 9.09
C ASN A 63 -28.13 -30.45 8.14
N ILE A 64 -27.51 -31.62 8.03
CA ILE A 64 -28.09 -32.78 7.38
C ILE A 64 -28.74 -33.66 8.45
N LYS A 65 -30.05 -33.89 8.30
CA LYS A 65 -30.88 -34.65 9.26
C LYS A 65 -31.36 -35.95 8.63
N ALA A 66 -31.36 -37.01 9.43
CA ALA A 66 -32.03 -38.27 9.10
C ALA A 66 -33.57 -38.10 9.22
N SER A 67 -34.32 -39.10 8.76
CA SER A 67 -35.77 -39.14 8.86
C SER A 67 -36.31 -39.05 10.31
N ASN A 68 -35.54 -39.48 11.29
CA ASN A 68 -35.81 -39.34 12.72
C ASN A 68 -35.39 -37.98 13.33
N GLN A 69 -35.06 -36.99 12.48
CA GLN A 69 -34.59 -35.65 12.88
C GLN A 69 -33.21 -35.61 13.55
N GLN A 70 -32.50 -36.72 13.64
CA GLN A 70 -31.12 -36.74 14.13
C GLN A 70 -30.19 -36.06 13.16
N ILE A 71 -29.34 -35.14 13.64
CA ILE A 71 -28.31 -34.50 12.84
C ILE A 71 -27.23 -35.53 12.52
N CYS A 72 -27.01 -35.75 11.20
CA CYS A 72 -25.99 -36.68 10.70
C CYS A 72 -24.69 -35.97 10.34
N ALA A 73 -24.79 -34.73 9.87
CA ALA A 73 -23.65 -33.86 9.56
C ALA A 73 -24.06 -32.39 9.75
N GLN A 74 -23.09 -31.56 10.08
CA GLN A 74 -23.28 -30.12 10.18
C GLN A 74 -22.09 -29.37 9.63
N GLY A 75 -22.34 -28.19 9.10
CA GLY A 75 -21.35 -27.24 8.66
C GLY A 75 -21.79 -25.82 9.04
N HIS A 76 -20.84 -24.91 9.05
CA HIS A 76 -21.10 -23.49 9.24
C HIS A 76 -20.17 -22.67 8.40
N ASP A 77 -20.62 -21.45 8.09
CA ASP A 77 -19.85 -20.41 7.41
C ASP A 77 -20.30 -19.05 7.92
N GLU A 78 -19.56 -18.02 7.59
CA GLU A 78 -19.82 -16.66 8.05
C GLU A 78 -19.75 -15.67 6.88
N VAL A 79 -20.61 -14.68 6.91
CA VAL A 79 -20.63 -13.55 5.98
C VAL A 79 -20.66 -12.26 6.79
N VAL A 80 -19.78 -11.32 6.48
CA VAL A 80 -19.77 -10.01 7.11
C VAL A 80 -20.52 -9.02 6.23
N ALA A 81 -21.57 -8.44 6.76
CA ALA A 81 -22.30 -7.33 6.15
C ALA A 81 -21.70 -6.01 6.62
N VAL A 82 -21.30 -5.16 5.69
CA VAL A 82 -20.79 -3.82 5.96
C VAL A 82 -21.63 -2.78 5.25
N SER A 83 -21.78 -1.61 5.85
CA SER A 83 -22.40 -0.46 5.21
C SER A 83 -21.70 0.83 5.61
N TRP A 84 -21.84 1.85 4.80
CA TRP A 84 -21.42 3.22 5.09
C TRP A 84 -22.35 4.19 4.39
N GLU A 85 -22.33 5.42 4.85
CA GLU A 85 -23.13 6.50 4.27
C GLU A 85 -22.25 7.74 4.03
N ALA A 86 -22.73 8.66 3.20
CA ALA A 86 -22.06 9.94 2.97
C ALA A 86 -21.78 10.72 4.26
N THR A 87 -22.61 10.52 5.29
CA THR A 87 -22.44 11.11 6.62
C THR A 87 -21.23 10.59 7.38
N ASP A 88 -20.72 9.41 7.06
CA ASP A 88 -19.49 8.87 7.65
C ASP A 88 -18.23 9.62 7.16
N LEU A 89 -18.34 10.32 6.01
CA LEU A 89 -17.33 11.18 5.43
C LEU A 89 -17.60 12.67 5.70
N ALA A 90 -18.33 12.99 6.76
CA ALA A 90 -18.64 14.35 7.15
C ALA A 90 -17.41 15.14 7.65
N GLY A 91 -17.61 16.43 7.89
CA GLY A 91 -16.57 17.33 8.35
C GLY A 91 -15.87 18.06 7.23
N ASN A 92 -14.99 18.99 7.63
CA ASN A 92 -14.16 19.78 6.73
C ASN A 92 -12.85 19.02 6.47
N GLY A 93 -12.80 18.27 5.40
CA GLY A 93 -11.67 17.41 5.05
C GLY A 93 -10.91 17.87 3.82
N ALA A 94 -9.69 17.37 3.70
CA ALA A 94 -8.87 17.51 2.52
C ALA A 94 -8.02 16.25 2.31
N TYR A 95 -7.40 16.12 1.14
CA TYR A 95 -6.45 15.07 0.88
C TYR A 95 -5.12 15.60 0.33
N TYR A 96 -4.07 14.86 0.60
CA TYR A 96 -2.75 15.09 0.07
C TYR A 96 -2.27 13.78 -0.60
N GLY A 97 -2.46 13.70 -1.91
CA GLY A 97 -2.19 12.52 -2.73
C GLY A 97 -1.63 12.88 -4.09
N GLY A 98 -1.55 11.90 -5.00
CA GLY A 98 -1.17 12.10 -6.40
C GLY A 98 -2.33 12.51 -7.31
N GLU A 99 -2.03 12.76 -8.59
CA GLU A 99 -3.07 12.84 -9.63
C GLU A 99 -3.80 11.50 -9.74
N ASN A 100 -5.13 11.54 -10.00
CA ASN A 100 -6.01 10.37 -10.06
C ASN A 100 -6.07 9.57 -8.77
N ASP A 101 -6.11 10.26 -7.62
CA ASP A 101 -6.16 9.60 -6.32
C ASP A 101 -7.52 8.90 -6.09
N LYS A 102 -7.46 7.60 -5.81
CA LYS A 102 -8.64 6.76 -5.54
C LYS A 102 -9.44 7.24 -4.33
N VAL A 103 -8.80 7.86 -3.35
CA VAL A 103 -9.47 8.45 -2.16
C VAL A 103 -10.39 9.58 -2.58
N ALA A 104 -9.92 10.49 -3.43
CA ALA A 104 -10.74 11.60 -3.94
C ALA A 104 -11.90 11.10 -4.81
N ALA A 105 -11.64 10.08 -5.63
CA ALA A 105 -12.67 9.45 -6.46
C ALA A 105 -13.77 8.79 -5.59
N PHE A 106 -13.39 8.00 -4.61
CA PHE A 106 -14.32 7.37 -3.68
C PHE A 106 -15.13 8.40 -2.87
N TYR A 107 -14.49 9.45 -2.38
CA TYR A 107 -15.18 10.54 -1.68
C TYR A 107 -16.25 11.20 -2.57
N LYS A 108 -15.90 11.51 -3.83
CA LYS A 108 -16.82 12.11 -4.80
C LYS A 108 -17.97 11.17 -5.13
N GLU A 109 -17.71 9.90 -5.37
CA GLU A 109 -18.75 8.89 -5.63
C GLU A 109 -19.72 8.78 -4.46
N THR A 110 -19.21 8.74 -3.22
CA THR A 110 -20.01 8.55 -2.01
C THR A 110 -20.80 9.80 -1.63
N THR A 111 -20.18 11.00 -1.72
CA THR A 111 -20.78 12.25 -1.19
C THR A 111 -21.38 13.14 -2.25
N GLY A 112 -21.07 12.93 -3.53
CA GLY A 112 -21.39 13.83 -4.64
C GLY A 112 -20.57 15.12 -4.66
N LYS A 113 -19.54 15.26 -3.81
CA LYS A 113 -18.71 16.47 -3.66
C LYS A 113 -17.26 16.19 -4.01
N GLU A 114 -16.55 17.20 -4.51
CA GLU A 114 -15.10 17.12 -4.68
C GLU A 114 -14.40 17.19 -3.32
N LEU A 115 -13.40 16.34 -3.11
CA LEU A 115 -12.53 16.43 -1.95
C LEU A 115 -11.40 17.42 -2.25
N PRO A 116 -11.26 18.52 -1.47
CA PRO A 116 -10.21 19.50 -1.72
C PRO A 116 -8.81 18.91 -1.61
N VAL A 117 -7.93 19.30 -2.52
CA VAL A 117 -6.48 19.04 -2.37
C VAL A 117 -5.94 19.95 -1.27
N PHE A 118 -5.18 19.38 -0.35
CA PHE A 118 -4.61 20.12 0.75
C PHE A 118 -3.58 21.17 0.29
N THR A 119 -3.70 22.37 0.83
CA THR A 119 -2.71 23.45 0.71
C THR A 119 -2.37 23.98 2.09
N PRO A 120 -1.10 24.41 2.35
CA PRO A 120 -0.71 24.95 3.67
C PRO A 120 -1.49 26.19 4.12
N GLN A 121 -2.08 26.93 3.18
CA GLN A 121 -2.87 28.15 3.45
C GLN A 121 -4.34 27.86 3.73
N GLN A 122 -4.80 26.64 3.57
CA GLN A 122 -6.17 26.23 3.78
C GLN A 122 -6.60 26.49 5.25
N ALA A 123 -7.87 26.80 5.48
CA ALA A 123 -8.43 26.93 6.83
C ALA A 123 -8.30 25.64 7.64
N ALA A 124 -8.57 25.71 8.94
CA ALA A 124 -8.53 24.55 9.82
C ALA A 124 -9.41 23.40 9.28
N LEU A 125 -8.89 22.20 9.33
CA LEU A 125 -9.53 20.96 8.87
C LEU A 125 -9.88 20.09 10.07
N ASP A 126 -10.99 19.37 9.97
CA ASP A 126 -11.30 18.29 10.91
C ASP A 126 -10.40 17.08 10.64
N TRP A 127 -10.18 16.77 9.36
CA TRP A 127 -9.31 15.67 8.96
C TRP A 127 -8.54 15.94 7.67
N LEU A 128 -7.38 15.29 7.57
CA LEU A 128 -6.51 15.33 6.41
C LEU A 128 -6.03 13.91 6.08
N ILE A 129 -6.44 13.40 4.92
CA ILE A 129 -5.96 12.12 4.43
C ILE A 129 -4.67 12.33 3.64
N VAL A 130 -3.64 11.56 3.98
CA VAL A 130 -2.39 11.49 3.23
C VAL A 130 -2.27 10.11 2.60
N ASN A 131 -2.35 10.08 1.27
CA ASN A 131 -2.16 8.88 0.47
C ASN A 131 -0.87 9.00 -0.34
N ARG A 132 0.25 8.99 0.36
CA ARG A 132 1.58 8.96 -0.26
C ARG A 132 2.42 7.92 0.46
N SER A 133 2.91 6.94 -0.28
CA SER A 133 3.75 5.86 0.25
C SER A 133 5.11 6.35 0.73
N SER A 134 5.55 7.52 0.27
CA SER A 134 6.75 8.19 0.80
C SER A 134 6.52 9.70 0.83
N LEU A 135 7.14 10.35 1.79
CA LEU A 135 7.21 11.80 1.88
C LEU A 135 7.81 12.43 0.62
N ASP A 136 8.69 11.69 -0.01
CA ASP A 136 9.46 12.07 -1.17
C ASP A 136 9.75 10.81 -1.99
N ALA A 137 8.72 10.19 -2.62
CA ALA A 137 9.02 9.20 -3.62
C ALA A 137 9.65 9.94 -4.82
N PRO A 138 10.99 9.88 -4.99
CA PRO A 138 11.59 10.53 -6.14
C PRO A 138 11.03 9.87 -7.40
N VAL A 139 10.50 10.67 -8.30
CA VAL A 139 10.05 10.22 -9.61
C VAL A 139 11.24 10.17 -10.58
N ALA A 140 11.15 9.34 -11.61
CA ALA A 140 12.18 9.34 -12.65
C ALA A 140 12.29 10.73 -13.26
N VAL A 141 13.52 11.19 -13.49
CA VAL A 141 13.75 12.45 -14.17
C VAL A 141 13.33 12.30 -15.63
N ALA A 142 12.30 13.03 -16.04
CA ALA A 142 11.74 12.90 -17.37
C ALA A 142 12.68 13.48 -18.46
N PRO A 143 12.60 12.98 -19.70
CA PRO A 143 13.50 13.38 -20.80
C PRO A 143 13.55 14.88 -21.09
N ASN A 144 12.45 15.60 -20.92
CA ASN A 144 12.39 17.05 -21.18
C ASN A 144 13.31 17.88 -20.27
N TYR A 145 13.71 17.36 -19.11
CA TYR A 145 14.66 18.04 -18.22
C TYR A 145 16.12 17.91 -18.66
N PHE A 146 16.43 17.05 -19.64
CA PHE A 146 17.74 16.93 -20.25
C PHE A 146 17.83 17.63 -21.60
N GLN A 147 16.83 18.44 -21.96
CA GLN A 147 16.80 19.14 -23.22
C GLN A 147 17.25 20.59 -23.06
N ASP A 148 18.10 21.02 -23.97
CA ASP A 148 18.47 22.43 -24.10
C ASP A 148 17.31 23.28 -24.65
N LYS A 149 17.53 24.61 -24.80
CA LYS A 149 16.54 25.55 -25.30
C LYS A 149 16.09 25.28 -26.75
N THR A 150 16.80 24.43 -27.48
CA THR A 150 16.48 24.02 -28.84
C THR A 150 15.73 22.69 -28.89
N GLY A 151 15.51 22.05 -27.74
CA GLY A 151 14.84 20.75 -27.62
C GLY A 151 15.76 19.55 -27.85
N ASN A 152 17.07 19.75 -27.98
CA ASN A 152 18.01 18.67 -28.12
C ASN A 152 18.43 18.13 -26.78
N SER A 153 18.54 16.79 -26.66
CA SER A 153 19.07 16.17 -25.45
C SER A 153 20.52 16.53 -25.22
N THR A 154 20.85 16.89 -23.99
CA THR A 154 22.22 17.17 -23.55
C THR A 154 22.96 15.93 -23.05
N LEU A 155 22.23 14.81 -22.87
CA LEU A 155 22.80 13.58 -22.35
C LEU A 155 23.70 12.89 -23.37
N LYS A 156 24.94 12.68 -22.98
CA LYS A 156 25.91 11.83 -23.63
C LYS A 156 26.03 10.55 -22.81
N VAL A 157 25.94 9.39 -23.43
CA VAL A 157 26.17 8.09 -22.81
C VAL A 157 27.44 7.45 -23.39
N THR A 158 28.33 7.01 -22.50
CA THR A 158 29.55 6.29 -22.87
C THR A 158 29.48 4.88 -22.30
N TRP A 159 29.56 3.87 -23.16
CA TRP A 159 29.59 2.47 -22.80
C TRP A 159 31.02 1.94 -22.75
N TYR A 160 31.29 1.04 -21.82
CA TYR A 160 32.60 0.43 -21.61
C TYR A 160 32.50 -1.09 -21.55
N TYR A 161 33.53 -1.79 -22.07
CA TYR A 161 33.66 -3.26 -22.00
C TYR A 161 34.06 -3.80 -20.63
N ASP A 162 34.29 -2.93 -19.66
CA ASP A 162 34.80 -3.29 -18.33
C ASP A 162 34.12 -2.50 -17.23
N ASN A 163 34.33 -2.94 -15.98
CA ASN A 163 33.77 -2.27 -14.81
C ASN A 163 34.60 -1.09 -14.30
N ASP A 164 35.78 -0.84 -14.91
CA ASP A 164 36.72 0.19 -14.49
C ASP A 164 36.72 1.41 -15.40
N MET A 165 35.86 1.46 -16.42
CA MET A 165 35.69 2.56 -17.39
C MET A 165 37.01 2.84 -18.19
N LYS A 166 37.77 1.81 -18.49
CA LYS A 166 39.04 1.96 -19.22
C LYS A 166 38.90 1.75 -20.72
N SER A 167 38.00 0.86 -21.12
CA SER A 167 37.88 0.39 -22.50
C SER A 167 36.55 0.85 -23.09
N VAL A 168 36.53 1.99 -23.80
CA VAL A 168 35.33 2.53 -24.40
C VAL A 168 34.82 1.61 -25.51
N ALA A 169 33.53 1.25 -25.42
CA ALA A 169 32.82 0.47 -26.41
C ALA A 169 32.12 1.39 -27.43
N SER A 170 31.36 2.37 -26.94
CA SER A 170 30.71 3.37 -27.80
C SER A 170 30.38 4.66 -27.04
N VAL A 171 30.13 5.71 -27.81
CA VAL A 171 29.64 7.00 -27.34
C VAL A 171 28.43 7.39 -28.14
N LYS A 172 27.31 7.66 -27.47
CA LYS A 172 26.02 7.99 -28.11
C LYS A 172 25.35 9.14 -27.38
N SER A 173 24.26 9.68 -27.94
CA SER A 173 23.33 10.51 -27.22
C SER A 173 22.27 9.65 -26.55
N ASP A 174 21.75 10.10 -25.41
CA ASP A 174 20.62 9.48 -24.73
C ASP A 174 19.56 10.54 -24.39
N THR A 175 18.38 10.14 -23.98
CA THR A 175 17.29 11.06 -23.63
C THR A 175 16.92 11.01 -22.16
N GLU A 176 17.27 9.92 -21.47
CA GLU A 176 16.94 9.70 -20.06
C GLU A 176 17.94 8.75 -19.40
N ILE A 177 17.96 8.76 -18.09
CA ILE A 177 18.72 7.78 -17.30
C ILE A 177 17.69 6.86 -16.60
N ASN A 178 17.17 5.92 -17.39
CA ASN A 178 16.18 4.94 -16.95
C ASN A 178 16.37 3.66 -17.78
N ARG A 179 17.15 2.70 -17.25
CA ARG A 179 17.52 1.47 -17.96
C ARG A 179 17.26 0.24 -17.11
N THR A 180 16.69 -0.78 -17.77
CA THR A 180 16.61 -2.14 -17.23
C THR A 180 17.40 -3.07 -18.13
N PHE A 181 18.29 -3.85 -17.55
CA PHE A 181 19.16 -4.80 -18.25
C PHE A 181 18.67 -6.22 -17.99
N VAL A 182 18.43 -6.95 -19.04
CA VAL A 182 18.01 -8.35 -18.95
C VAL A 182 19.24 -9.24 -18.86
N GLY A 183 19.31 -10.10 -17.85
CA GLY A 183 20.42 -11.04 -17.69
C GLY A 183 20.60 -11.92 -18.93
N GLY A 184 21.83 -12.04 -19.38
CA GLY A 184 22.14 -12.81 -20.59
C GLY A 184 21.94 -12.07 -21.92
N ALA A 185 21.30 -10.89 -21.93
CA ALA A 185 21.15 -10.06 -23.11
C ALA A 185 22.33 -9.05 -23.25
N GLN A 186 22.49 -8.50 -24.45
CA GLN A 186 23.39 -7.37 -24.66
C GLN A 186 22.81 -6.12 -23.99
N PRO A 187 23.56 -5.44 -23.11
CA PRO A 187 23.11 -4.20 -22.49
C PRO A 187 23.03 -3.04 -23.50
N ASP A 188 23.87 -3.08 -24.53
CA ASP A 188 23.89 -2.21 -25.69
C ASP A 188 24.48 -2.97 -26.88
N GLU A 189 24.18 -2.58 -28.11
CA GLU A 189 24.72 -3.24 -29.33
C GLU A 189 26.23 -3.26 -29.42
N SER A 190 26.91 -2.32 -28.72
CA SER A 190 28.36 -2.22 -28.67
C SER A 190 29.02 -3.08 -27.59
N VAL A 191 28.21 -3.64 -26.66
CA VAL A 191 28.71 -4.43 -25.53
C VAL A 191 28.26 -5.88 -25.66
N PRO A 192 29.14 -6.89 -25.65
CA PRO A 192 28.76 -8.29 -25.74
C PRO A 192 27.86 -8.73 -24.58
N ALA A 193 27.00 -9.71 -24.85
CA ALA A 193 26.18 -10.35 -23.82
C ALA A 193 27.04 -11.09 -22.78
N ASN A 194 26.51 -11.22 -21.57
CA ASN A 194 27.15 -11.96 -20.46
C ASN A 194 28.55 -11.45 -20.08
N GLN A 195 28.86 -10.21 -20.34
CA GLN A 195 30.12 -9.58 -19.95
C GLN A 195 29.88 -8.49 -18.91
N PRO A 196 30.82 -8.28 -17.99
CA PRO A 196 30.86 -7.09 -17.16
C PRO A 196 30.90 -5.83 -18.04
N PHE A 197 30.19 -4.81 -17.63
CA PHE A 197 30.17 -3.52 -18.34
C PHE A 197 30.01 -2.36 -17.36
N SER A 198 30.38 -1.19 -17.82
CA SER A 198 29.99 0.05 -17.18
C SER A 198 29.46 1.06 -18.19
N VAL A 199 28.67 1.98 -17.69
CA VAL A 199 28.09 3.04 -18.48
C VAL A 199 28.13 4.35 -17.70
N VAL A 200 28.44 5.43 -18.42
CA VAL A 200 28.49 6.79 -17.86
C VAL A 200 27.56 7.69 -18.65
N TRP A 201 26.64 8.32 -17.95
CA TRP A 201 25.83 9.42 -18.47
C TRP A 201 26.41 10.75 -18.00
N GLU A 202 26.58 11.67 -18.91
CA GLU A 202 27.01 13.05 -18.65
C GLU A 202 26.11 14.01 -19.41
N GLY A 203 25.70 15.07 -18.75
CA GLY A 203 24.86 16.09 -19.38
C GLY A 203 24.39 17.15 -18.41
N ASP A 204 23.43 17.93 -18.84
CA ASP A 204 22.84 19.01 -18.06
C ASP A 204 21.38 18.69 -17.75
N ILE A 205 20.99 18.89 -16.48
CA ILE A 205 19.58 18.95 -16.07
C ILE A 205 19.16 20.41 -16.04
N TYR A 206 18.00 20.73 -16.60
CA TYR A 206 17.40 22.06 -16.60
C TYR A 206 16.20 22.11 -15.64
N PRO A 207 16.39 22.50 -14.37
CA PRO A 207 15.29 22.63 -13.42
C PRO A 207 14.32 23.72 -13.84
N LEU A 208 13.02 23.50 -13.67
CA LEU A 208 12.00 24.53 -13.93
C LEU A 208 11.72 25.41 -12.72
N GLU A 209 12.22 25.02 -11.56
CA GLU A 209 12.00 25.68 -10.28
C GLU A 209 13.30 25.86 -9.52
N SER A 210 13.38 26.94 -8.73
CA SER A 210 14.51 27.15 -7.82
C SER A 210 14.17 26.57 -6.44
N GLY A 211 15.13 25.86 -5.84
CA GLY A 211 14.97 25.34 -4.49
C GLY A 211 15.76 24.07 -4.22
N GLN A 212 15.45 23.44 -3.12
CA GLN A 212 16.07 22.19 -2.72
C GLN A 212 15.37 21.01 -3.41
N TYR A 213 16.12 20.27 -4.20
CA TYR A 213 15.72 18.99 -4.78
C TYR A 213 16.26 17.85 -3.92
N LEU A 214 15.58 16.72 -3.92
CA LEU A 214 16.18 15.45 -3.55
C LEU A 214 16.54 14.71 -4.84
N LEU A 215 17.81 14.59 -5.15
CA LEU A 215 18.29 13.88 -6.33
C LEU A 215 18.89 12.55 -5.93
N GLY A 216 18.55 11.48 -6.63
CA GLY A 216 18.97 10.15 -6.23
C GLY A 216 18.88 9.10 -7.32
N VAL A 217 19.14 7.88 -6.92
CA VAL A 217 19.16 6.71 -7.80
C VAL A 217 18.38 5.54 -7.19
N GLU A 218 17.73 4.80 -8.06
CA GLU A 218 17.26 3.45 -7.77
C GLU A 218 18.03 2.47 -8.67
N THR A 219 18.80 1.56 -8.09
CA THR A 219 19.71 0.70 -8.83
C THR A 219 20.04 -0.57 -8.04
N ASP A 220 20.37 -1.64 -8.73
CA ASP A 220 20.91 -2.88 -8.18
C ASP A 220 22.37 -3.16 -8.60
N GLY A 221 23.01 -2.21 -9.26
CA GLY A 221 24.42 -2.25 -9.60
C GLY A 221 25.26 -1.20 -8.84
N GLY A 222 26.56 -1.23 -9.03
CA GLY A 222 27.45 -0.20 -8.47
C GLY A 222 27.20 1.15 -9.11
N VAL A 223 27.08 2.21 -8.31
CA VAL A 223 26.71 3.55 -8.79
C VAL A 223 27.50 4.66 -8.12
N ARG A 224 27.78 5.72 -8.89
CA ARG A 224 28.19 7.04 -8.38
C ARG A 224 27.40 8.12 -9.08
N LEU A 225 26.95 9.11 -8.31
CA LEU A 225 26.22 10.27 -8.84
C LEU A 225 26.94 11.56 -8.43
N TYR A 226 27.17 12.41 -9.41
CA TYR A 226 27.78 13.73 -9.23
C TYR A 226 26.83 14.81 -9.79
N VAL A 227 26.79 15.95 -9.10
CA VAL A 227 26.13 17.16 -9.56
C VAL A 227 27.09 18.34 -9.42
N ASP A 228 27.32 19.09 -10.51
CA ASP A 228 28.28 20.20 -10.57
C ASP A 228 29.68 19.83 -10.01
N GLY A 229 30.09 18.58 -10.21
CA GLY A 229 31.35 18.03 -9.72
C GLY A 229 31.34 17.57 -8.26
N LEU A 230 30.25 17.82 -7.51
CA LEU A 230 30.10 17.31 -6.15
C LEU A 230 29.56 15.87 -6.19
N GLN A 231 30.25 14.95 -5.54
CA GLN A 231 29.81 13.56 -5.40
C GLN A 231 28.69 13.48 -4.36
N LEU A 232 27.47 13.15 -4.83
CA LEU A 232 26.30 13.00 -3.97
C LEU A 232 26.13 11.56 -3.45
N ILE A 233 26.42 10.59 -4.30
CA ILE A 233 26.29 9.16 -3.99
C ILE A 233 27.56 8.45 -4.42
N ASP A 234 28.09 7.60 -3.55
CA ASP A 234 29.13 6.64 -3.85
C ASP A 234 28.78 5.28 -3.25
N ASP A 235 28.23 4.43 -4.08
CA ASP A 235 27.94 3.05 -3.76
C ASP A 235 28.40 2.14 -4.90
N TYR A 236 29.64 2.37 -5.32
CA TYR A 236 30.18 1.75 -6.52
C TYR A 236 30.40 0.23 -6.39
N ASN A 237 30.46 -0.29 -5.15
CA ASN A 237 30.60 -1.72 -4.88
C ASN A 237 29.26 -2.42 -4.60
N ASN A 238 28.16 -1.72 -4.75
CA ASN A 238 26.83 -2.29 -4.54
C ASN A 238 26.49 -3.37 -5.58
N SER A 239 25.76 -4.38 -5.12
CA SER A 239 25.20 -5.47 -5.94
C SER A 239 23.77 -5.84 -5.54
N SER A 240 23.11 -4.98 -4.78
CA SER A 240 21.75 -5.16 -4.30
C SER A 240 20.88 -3.95 -4.68
N LEU A 241 19.57 -4.14 -4.74
CA LEU A 241 18.67 -3.02 -5.00
C LEU A 241 18.75 -1.99 -3.87
N ILE A 242 19.14 -0.78 -4.24
CA ILE A 242 19.19 0.39 -3.35
C ILE A 242 18.33 1.53 -3.90
N LYS A 243 17.84 2.35 -2.98
CA LYS A 243 17.16 3.62 -3.27
C LYS A 243 17.82 4.68 -2.40
N GLN A 244 18.64 5.52 -2.98
CA GLN A 244 19.34 6.59 -2.28
C GLN A 244 19.04 7.93 -2.90
N ASN A 245 18.90 8.96 -2.07
CA ASN A 245 18.77 10.35 -2.51
C ASN A 245 19.56 11.29 -1.58
N ARG A 246 19.88 12.47 -2.09
CA ARG A 246 20.58 13.52 -1.34
C ARG A 246 20.02 14.88 -1.70
N PRO A 247 19.96 15.81 -0.76
CA PRO A 247 19.52 17.18 -1.04
C PRO A 247 20.56 17.90 -1.92
N VAL A 248 20.06 18.60 -2.92
CA VAL A 248 20.84 19.50 -3.78
C VAL A 248 20.03 20.74 -4.10
N VAL A 249 20.66 21.89 -4.06
CA VAL A 249 20.00 23.17 -4.42
C VAL A 249 20.23 23.42 -5.89
N MET A 250 19.16 23.62 -6.66
CA MET A 250 19.21 23.99 -8.08
C MET A 250 18.38 25.24 -8.33
N GLU A 251 18.71 25.96 -9.41
CA GLU A 251 18.06 27.22 -9.79
C GLU A 251 17.28 27.05 -11.12
N ALA A 252 16.05 27.57 -11.16
CA ALA A 252 15.21 27.50 -12.36
C ALA A 252 15.92 28.07 -13.58
N GLY A 253 15.90 27.31 -14.69
CA GLY A 253 16.52 27.70 -15.96
C GLY A 253 18.05 27.72 -15.98
N LYS A 254 18.73 27.38 -14.89
CA LYS A 254 20.18 27.25 -14.83
C LYS A 254 20.54 25.76 -14.91
N PRO A 255 21.34 25.34 -15.91
CA PRO A 255 21.70 23.93 -16.02
C PRO A 255 22.58 23.48 -14.85
N ALA A 256 22.25 22.34 -14.28
CA ALA A 256 23.10 21.62 -13.34
C ALA A 256 23.77 20.43 -14.05
N LYS A 257 25.08 20.36 -14.01
CA LYS A 257 25.83 19.29 -14.66
C LYS A 257 25.72 18.01 -13.88
N ILE A 258 25.26 16.95 -14.50
CA ILE A 258 25.20 15.62 -13.90
C ILE A 258 26.23 14.69 -14.55
N ARG A 259 26.74 13.79 -13.71
CA ARG A 259 27.47 12.59 -14.13
C ARG A 259 26.99 11.43 -13.30
N LEU A 260 26.46 10.39 -13.95
CA LEU A 260 26.11 9.13 -13.31
C LEU A 260 26.94 8.00 -13.89
N GLU A 261 27.65 7.31 -13.03
CA GLU A 261 28.44 6.12 -13.34
C GLU A 261 27.70 4.89 -12.81
N TYR A 262 27.54 3.89 -13.66
CA TYR A 262 26.92 2.62 -13.31
C TYR A 262 27.78 1.47 -13.78
N ARG A 263 27.86 0.39 -13.00
CA ARG A 263 28.51 -0.85 -13.39
C ARG A 263 27.71 -2.08 -13.02
N GLN A 264 27.85 -3.12 -13.82
CA GLN A 264 27.16 -4.39 -13.64
C GLN A 264 28.02 -5.57 -14.09
N GLY A 265 27.87 -6.71 -13.39
CA GLY A 265 28.60 -7.94 -13.65
C GLY A 265 28.08 -8.80 -14.81
N GLY A 266 27.07 -8.35 -15.57
CA GLY A 266 26.46 -9.10 -16.67
C GLY A 266 25.24 -9.95 -16.27
N GLN A 267 24.79 -9.86 -15.02
CA GLN A 267 23.67 -10.65 -14.49
C GLN A 267 22.28 -10.04 -14.76
N GLY A 268 22.21 -8.91 -15.43
CA GLY A 268 21.02 -8.08 -15.51
C GLY A 268 20.93 -7.07 -14.38
N GLY A 269 20.00 -6.13 -14.46
CA GLY A 269 19.87 -5.10 -13.46
C GLY A 269 19.09 -3.88 -13.91
N GLN A 270 19.11 -2.84 -13.07
CA GLN A 270 18.46 -1.57 -13.38
C GLN A 270 19.22 -0.37 -12.84
N VAL A 271 19.05 0.76 -13.49
CA VAL A 271 19.48 2.07 -12.99
C VAL A 271 18.51 3.15 -13.42
N GLN A 272 18.02 3.92 -12.45
CA GLN A 272 17.13 5.05 -12.67
C GLN A 272 17.62 6.26 -11.91
N LEU A 273 17.76 7.39 -12.60
CA LEU A 273 17.93 8.68 -11.95
C LEU A 273 16.56 9.21 -11.54
N LYS A 274 16.43 9.54 -10.27
CA LYS A 274 15.17 10.02 -9.67
C LYS A 274 15.37 11.33 -8.94
N TRP A 275 14.33 12.12 -8.86
CA TRP A 275 14.32 13.34 -8.09
C TRP A 275 12.97 13.66 -7.48
N SER A 276 12.98 14.49 -6.42
CA SER A 276 11.81 15.23 -5.95
C SER A 276 12.08 16.71 -6.17
N GLN A 277 11.19 17.38 -6.89
CA GLN A 277 11.32 18.82 -7.19
C GLN A 277 10.83 19.65 -5.99
N PRO A 278 11.27 20.92 -5.82
CA PRO A 278 10.80 21.79 -4.74
C PRO A 278 9.29 21.99 -4.70
N SER A 279 8.65 22.16 -5.89
CA SER A 279 7.21 22.30 -6.03
C SER A 279 6.48 20.97 -6.24
N ALA A 280 7.16 19.89 -6.45
CA ALA A 280 6.54 18.58 -6.28
C ALA A 280 6.00 18.46 -4.86
N THR A 281 5.57 19.64 -4.40
CA THR A 281 4.72 19.93 -3.27
C THR A 281 4.87 18.91 -2.17
N THR A 282 6.08 18.63 -1.82
CA THR A 282 6.36 18.00 -0.57
C THR A 282 6.08 19.07 0.47
N ILE A 283 4.83 19.11 0.90
CA ILE A 283 4.52 19.85 2.11
C ILE A 283 5.36 19.18 3.17
N ALA A 284 6.33 19.90 3.71
CA ALA A 284 7.20 19.34 4.73
C ALA A 284 6.35 18.68 5.81
N PRO A 285 6.65 17.44 6.24
CA PRO A 285 5.86 16.72 7.24
C PRO A 285 5.54 17.56 8.46
N GLN A 286 6.48 18.38 8.89
CA GLN A 286 6.30 19.31 10.00
C GLN A 286 5.10 20.24 9.80
N LYS A 287 4.83 20.73 8.59
CA LYS A 287 3.65 21.57 8.32
C LYS A 287 2.34 20.79 8.45
N LEU A 288 2.34 19.51 8.10
CA LEU A 288 1.18 18.63 8.32
C LEU A 288 1.00 18.38 9.83
N PHE A 289 2.07 18.04 10.53
CA PHE A 289 2.03 17.78 11.96
C PHE A 289 1.71 19.04 12.78
N ASP A 290 2.15 20.22 12.33
CA ASP A 290 1.79 21.51 12.95
C ASP A 290 0.28 21.74 12.89
N ARG A 291 -0.41 21.36 11.81
CA ARG A 291 -1.86 21.38 11.71
C ARG A 291 -2.52 20.45 12.73
N VAL A 292 -2.00 19.25 12.87
CA VAL A 292 -2.49 18.30 13.88
C VAL A 292 -2.34 18.89 15.27
N LYS A 293 -1.13 19.36 15.60
CA LYS A 293 -0.78 19.85 16.93
C LYS A 293 -1.54 21.10 17.33
N ASN A 294 -1.67 22.07 16.42
CA ASN A 294 -2.14 23.41 16.74
C ASN A 294 -3.63 23.60 16.44
N ASP A 295 -4.13 23.02 15.36
CA ASP A 295 -5.49 23.22 14.86
C ASP A 295 -6.46 22.10 15.30
N GLY A 296 -5.94 20.96 15.77
CA GLY A 296 -6.75 19.82 16.18
C GLY A 296 -7.15 18.89 15.02
N THR A 297 -6.55 19.08 13.85
CA THR A 297 -6.78 18.23 12.68
C THR A 297 -6.38 16.78 12.99
N THR A 298 -7.19 15.80 12.57
CA THR A 298 -6.77 14.41 12.53
C THR A 298 -6.05 14.13 11.21
N LEU A 299 -4.81 13.69 11.29
CA LEU A 299 -4.02 13.24 10.14
C LEU A 299 -4.22 11.74 9.94
N ILE A 300 -4.66 11.32 8.76
CA ILE A 300 -4.90 9.92 8.39
C ILE A 300 -3.84 9.51 7.36
N LEU A 301 -2.82 8.78 7.79
CA LEU A 301 -1.74 8.27 6.94
C LEU A 301 -2.12 6.91 6.39
N LEU A 302 -2.47 6.83 5.11
CA LEU A 302 -2.74 5.59 4.39
C LEU A 302 -1.48 5.09 3.71
N GLY A 303 -1.22 3.78 3.78
CA GLY A 303 0.00 3.18 3.24
C GLY A 303 1.27 3.70 3.93
N ALA A 304 1.22 3.85 5.27
CA ALA A 304 2.34 4.34 6.06
C ALA A 304 3.62 3.52 5.81
N THR A 305 4.73 4.22 5.67
CA THR A 305 6.06 3.65 5.42
C THR A 305 7.03 4.04 6.53
N GLU A 306 8.23 3.45 6.50
CA GLU A 306 9.30 3.78 7.43
C GLU A 306 9.57 5.29 7.51
N THR A 307 9.69 5.96 6.36
CA THR A 307 9.98 7.40 6.31
C THR A 307 8.91 8.25 7.02
N TRP A 308 7.63 7.89 6.85
CA TRP A 308 6.53 8.53 7.57
C TRP A 308 6.63 8.28 9.06
N MET A 309 6.88 7.02 9.47
CA MET A 309 6.88 6.65 10.88
C MET A 309 8.07 7.25 11.64
N GLN A 310 9.23 7.41 10.98
CA GLN A 310 10.36 8.16 11.53
C GLN A 310 10.00 9.64 11.75
N ALA A 311 9.43 10.30 10.74
CA ALA A 311 9.03 11.71 10.85
C ALA A 311 7.95 11.93 11.93
N VAL A 312 6.97 11.04 12.04
CA VAL A 312 5.96 11.07 13.09
C VAL A 312 6.61 10.91 14.46
N ALA A 313 7.49 9.93 14.62
CA ALA A 313 8.13 9.66 15.90
C ALA A 313 9.01 10.83 16.37
N GLU A 314 9.80 11.42 15.48
CA GLU A 314 10.62 12.60 15.77
C GLU A 314 9.76 13.79 16.20
N TYR A 315 8.64 14.02 15.53
CA TYR A 315 7.76 15.16 15.84
C TYR A 315 6.94 14.96 17.13
N THR A 316 6.43 13.77 17.36
CA THR A 316 5.57 13.45 18.52
C THR A 316 6.35 12.99 19.75
N ASN A 317 7.65 12.82 19.62
CA ASN A 317 8.52 12.22 20.64
C ASN A 317 8.08 10.77 21.02
N THR A 318 7.49 10.05 20.08
CA THR A 318 7.14 8.64 20.21
C THR A 318 8.37 7.78 19.92
N VAL A 319 8.54 6.68 20.63
CA VAL A 319 9.67 5.78 20.38
C VAL A 319 9.40 4.96 19.12
N TYR A 320 10.32 5.02 18.17
CA TYR A 320 10.31 4.23 16.95
C TYR A 320 11.65 3.51 16.77
N SER A 321 11.65 2.21 16.59
CA SER A 321 12.86 1.38 16.48
C SER A 321 12.94 0.58 15.18
N GLY A 322 12.17 0.97 14.19
CA GLY A 322 12.18 0.37 12.87
C GLY A 322 10.91 -0.40 12.52
N TYR A 323 10.95 -1.10 11.41
CA TYR A 323 9.83 -1.88 10.89
C TYR A 323 10.28 -3.27 10.42
N TYR A 324 9.33 -4.10 10.11
CA TYR A 324 9.55 -5.37 9.41
C TYR A 324 8.40 -5.65 8.45
N ASN A 325 8.68 -6.43 7.41
CA ASN A 325 7.64 -6.92 6.52
C ASN A 325 6.95 -8.12 7.20
N VAL A 326 5.64 -8.05 7.38
CA VAL A 326 4.85 -9.11 8.02
C VAL A 326 4.83 -10.38 7.16
N GLY A 327 4.88 -10.22 5.83
CA GLY A 327 4.85 -11.33 4.90
C GLY A 327 3.44 -11.88 4.65
N LYS A 328 3.37 -13.10 4.15
CA LYS A 328 2.10 -13.77 3.80
C LYS A 328 1.56 -14.53 5.01
N ASN A 329 0.24 -14.53 5.19
CA ASN A 329 -0.44 -15.18 6.32
C ASN A 329 -0.05 -16.67 6.48
N TRP A 330 0.07 -17.39 5.38
CA TRP A 330 0.40 -18.82 5.40
C TRP A 330 1.87 -19.15 5.68
N VAL A 331 2.74 -18.14 5.83
CA VAL A 331 4.14 -18.31 6.26
C VAL A 331 4.41 -17.70 7.64
N GLY A 332 3.38 -17.55 8.47
CA GLY A 332 3.49 -17.11 9.86
C GLY A 332 3.45 -15.60 10.07
N GLY A 333 2.97 -14.83 9.11
CA GLY A 333 2.68 -13.41 9.28
C GLY A 333 1.20 -13.17 9.52
N ILE A 334 0.83 -12.59 10.66
CA ILE A 334 -0.57 -12.38 11.06
C ILE A 334 -0.77 -10.96 11.56
N HIS A 335 -1.97 -10.42 11.35
CA HIS A 335 -2.45 -9.20 11.99
C HIS A 335 -3.59 -9.54 12.95
N PHE A 336 -3.67 -8.80 14.05
CA PHE A 336 -4.73 -8.90 15.04
C PHE A 336 -5.39 -7.55 15.22
N VAL A 337 -6.70 -7.50 15.16
CA VAL A 337 -7.49 -6.30 15.41
C VAL A 337 -8.12 -6.37 16.79
N LYS A 338 -7.95 -5.33 17.61
CA LYS A 338 -8.70 -5.16 18.85
C LYS A 338 -9.98 -4.38 18.61
N GLU A 339 -10.91 -4.45 19.57
CA GLU A 339 -12.08 -3.58 19.56
C GLU A 339 -11.67 -2.12 19.65
N HIS A 340 -12.04 -1.35 18.62
CA HIS A 340 -11.73 0.07 18.52
C HIS A 340 -12.67 0.73 17.50
N PRO A 341 -13.07 2.01 17.66
CA PRO A 341 -13.96 2.71 16.74
C PRO A 341 -13.48 2.77 15.29
N LEU A 342 -12.16 2.67 15.02
CA LEU A 342 -11.62 2.56 13.67
C LEU A 342 -12.06 1.29 12.93
N PHE A 343 -12.61 0.31 13.64
CA PHE A 343 -13.12 -0.96 13.10
C PHE A 343 -14.58 -1.21 13.47
N ASP A 344 -15.32 -0.13 13.78
CA ASP A 344 -16.76 -0.21 14.07
C ASP A 344 -17.55 -0.90 12.94
N GLY A 345 -18.47 -1.82 13.29
CA GLY A 345 -19.22 -2.65 12.34
C GLY A 345 -18.42 -3.77 11.65
N LEU A 346 -17.18 -3.99 12.02
CA LEU A 346 -16.31 -5.04 11.48
C LEU A 346 -15.93 -6.06 12.57
N PRO A 347 -15.56 -7.31 12.24
CA PRO A 347 -15.09 -8.29 13.20
C PRO A 347 -13.83 -7.79 13.94
N VAL A 348 -13.86 -7.84 15.28
CA VAL A 348 -12.76 -7.40 16.15
C VAL A 348 -12.41 -8.46 17.18
N ASN A 349 -11.30 -8.28 17.91
CA ASN A 349 -10.73 -9.25 18.85
C ASN A 349 -10.35 -10.57 18.19
N ASP A 350 -9.93 -10.49 16.92
CA ASP A 350 -9.57 -11.64 16.09
C ASP A 350 -8.40 -11.31 15.14
N ALA A 351 -7.90 -12.31 14.46
CA ALA A 351 -6.96 -12.13 13.37
C ALA A 351 -7.65 -11.47 12.15
N LEU A 352 -6.91 -10.69 11.37
CA LEU A 352 -7.40 -10.20 10.08
C LEU A 352 -7.41 -11.36 9.07
N ASN A 353 -8.42 -12.18 9.18
CA ASN A 353 -8.67 -13.36 8.37
C ASN A 353 -9.48 -13.03 7.11
N TRP A 354 -10.34 -13.96 6.72
CA TRP A 354 -11.16 -13.93 5.54
C TRP A 354 -11.91 -12.62 5.29
N PRO A 355 -12.58 -11.99 6.27
CA PRO A 355 -13.27 -10.72 6.03
C PRO A 355 -12.35 -9.58 5.60
N TYR A 356 -11.10 -9.65 6.01
CA TYR A 356 -10.09 -8.61 5.74
C TYR A 356 -9.12 -8.95 4.61
N GLN A 357 -9.39 -10.00 3.83
CA GLN A 357 -8.45 -10.49 2.83
C GLN A 357 -8.02 -9.42 1.81
N SER A 358 -8.91 -8.49 1.45
CA SER A 358 -8.59 -7.41 0.52
C SER A 358 -7.49 -6.51 1.06
N VAL A 359 -7.61 -6.05 2.31
CA VAL A 359 -6.67 -5.09 2.91
C VAL A 359 -5.37 -5.72 3.42
N VAL A 360 -5.26 -7.05 3.43
CA VAL A 360 -4.04 -7.79 3.79
C VAL A 360 -3.48 -8.63 2.64
N LYS A 361 -3.98 -8.45 1.42
CA LYS A 361 -3.64 -9.26 0.24
C LYS A 361 -2.21 -9.08 -0.23
N ASN A 362 -1.70 -7.86 -0.22
CA ASN A 362 -0.38 -7.55 -0.72
C ASN A 362 0.69 -7.75 0.36
N GLY A 363 1.25 -8.96 0.42
CA GLY A 363 2.27 -9.33 1.41
C GLY A 363 3.53 -8.46 1.40
N ASP A 364 3.86 -7.84 0.28
CA ASP A 364 5.09 -7.04 0.13
C ASP A 364 4.95 -5.64 0.74
N ARG A 365 3.73 -5.17 0.99
CA ARG A 365 3.42 -3.86 1.59
C ARG A 365 2.92 -3.94 3.04
N ARG A 366 2.86 -5.11 3.62
CA ARG A 366 2.38 -5.32 4.99
C ARG A 366 3.48 -5.07 5.99
N PHE A 367 3.44 -3.91 6.64
CA PHE A 367 4.47 -3.53 7.61
C PHE A 367 3.95 -3.62 9.05
N GLY A 368 4.82 -4.11 9.93
CA GLY A 368 4.70 -3.98 11.37
C GLY A 368 5.73 -2.97 11.87
N PHE A 369 5.27 -1.88 12.48
CA PHE A 369 6.13 -0.84 13.01
C PHE A 369 6.41 -1.11 14.49
N ARG A 370 7.69 -1.13 14.88
CA ARG A 370 8.11 -1.26 16.28
C ARG A 370 8.04 0.11 16.95
N MET A 371 6.94 0.36 17.64
CA MET A 371 6.63 1.65 18.26
C MET A 371 6.28 1.50 19.74
N GLN A 372 6.33 2.62 20.46
CA GLN A 372 5.81 2.75 21.82
C GLN A 372 5.24 4.15 21.99
N GLY A 373 4.08 4.26 22.65
CA GLY A 373 3.39 5.51 22.90
C GLY A 373 2.21 5.78 21.98
N GLU A 374 1.88 4.79 21.11
CA GLU A 374 0.64 4.79 20.32
C GLU A 374 -0.48 4.02 21.02
N ASP A 375 -1.73 4.29 20.63
CA ASP A 375 -2.84 3.37 20.86
C ASP A 375 -2.86 2.35 19.72
N LEU A 376 -2.37 1.14 20.01
CA LEU A 376 -2.34 0.04 19.06
C LEU A 376 -3.76 -0.42 18.77
N VAL A 377 -4.15 -0.40 17.50
CA VAL A 377 -5.46 -0.86 17.01
C VAL A 377 -5.34 -2.19 16.27
N VAL A 378 -4.38 -2.29 15.36
CA VAL A 378 -4.03 -3.54 14.69
C VAL A 378 -2.59 -3.87 15.00
N GLY A 379 -2.39 -4.94 15.74
CA GLY A 379 -1.08 -5.52 15.98
C GLY A 379 -0.65 -6.39 14.79
N SER A 380 0.64 -6.52 14.59
CA SER A 380 1.23 -7.43 13.63
C SER A 380 2.21 -8.39 14.29
N TYR A 381 2.31 -9.58 13.72
CA TYR A 381 3.16 -10.64 14.18
C TYR A 381 3.85 -11.34 13.02
N ARG A 382 5.11 -11.68 13.21
CA ARG A 382 5.87 -12.57 12.32
C ARG A 382 6.62 -13.61 13.16
N SER A 383 6.54 -14.88 12.75
CA SER A 383 7.13 -15.98 13.53
C SER A 383 8.64 -16.16 13.30
N THR A 384 9.14 -15.86 12.09
CA THR A 384 10.55 -16.11 11.74
C THR A 384 11.12 -14.98 10.87
N PRO A 385 12.04 -14.16 11.41
CA PRO A 385 12.35 -14.05 12.84
C PRO A 385 11.12 -13.60 13.65
N PHE A 386 11.13 -13.83 14.95
CA PHE A 386 10.06 -13.38 15.84
C PHE A 386 10.02 -11.86 15.90
N GLU A 387 8.88 -11.29 15.51
CA GLU A 387 8.66 -9.85 15.43
C GLU A 387 7.24 -9.51 15.89
N LEU A 388 7.13 -8.42 16.64
CA LEU A 388 5.87 -7.80 17.02
C LEU A 388 5.89 -6.33 16.65
N GLY A 389 4.75 -5.81 16.23
CA GLY A 389 4.63 -4.39 15.86
C GLY A 389 3.18 -3.95 15.65
N THR A 390 3.03 -2.72 15.25
CA THR A 390 1.75 -2.08 15.00
C THR A 390 1.55 -1.85 13.51
N ALA A 391 0.44 -2.31 12.96
CA ALA A 391 0.04 -2.08 11.57
C ALA A 391 -0.93 -0.90 11.43
N VAL A 392 -1.81 -0.72 12.43
CA VAL A 392 -2.70 0.45 12.56
C VAL A 392 -2.64 0.95 13.98
N GLY A 393 -2.41 2.24 14.15
CA GLY A 393 -2.37 2.86 15.46
C GLY A 393 -2.78 4.33 15.43
N VAL A 394 -3.03 4.86 16.62
CA VAL A 394 -3.38 6.27 16.83
C VAL A 394 -2.34 6.90 17.76
N ILE A 395 -1.80 8.04 17.34
CA ILE A 395 -0.80 8.78 18.12
C ILE A 395 -1.39 10.15 18.46
N PRO A 396 -1.55 10.49 19.74
CA PRO A 396 -1.92 11.85 20.14
C PRO A 396 -0.85 12.86 19.69
N CYS A 397 -1.27 13.99 19.16
CA CYS A 397 -0.36 15.04 18.71
C CYS A 397 -0.96 16.42 19.00
N GLY A 398 -0.62 17.00 20.16
CA GLY A 398 -1.15 18.28 20.60
C GLY A 398 -2.67 18.27 20.76
N LYS A 399 -3.39 19.09 19.99
CA LYS A 399 -4.86 19.16 20.00
C LYS A 399 -5.52 18.07 19.13
N GLY A 400 -4.78 17.46 18.21
CA GLY A 400 -5.28 16.47 17.28
C GLY A 400 -4.64 15.11 17.47
N LYS A 401 -4.74 14.27 16.46
CA LYS A 401 -4.22 12.89 16.47
C LYS A 401 -3.76 12.48 15.08
N ILE A 402 -2.87 11.50 15.05
CA ILE A 402 -2.37 10.88 13.82
C ILE A 402 -2.84 9.43 13.81
N ILE A 403 -3.64 9.06 12.82
CA ILE A 403 -3.97 7.67 12.50
C ILE A 403 -2.98 7.21 11.44
N PHE A 404 -2.26 6.15 11.67
CA PHE A 404 -1.42 5.53 10.64
C PHE A 404 -1.90 4.12 10.34
N SER A 405 -1.81 3.72 9.07
CA SER A 405 -2.23 2.41 8.61
C SER A 405 -1.28 1.90 7.54
N SER A 406 -0.80 0.68 7.70
CA SER A 406 -0.08 -0.07 6.65
C SER A 406 -0.98 -1.03 5.89
N LEU A 407 -2.29 -1.03 6.16
CA LEU A 407 -3.26 -1.85 5.42
C LEU A 407 -3.45 -1.33 3.99
N ASP A 408 -3.74 -2.23 3.09
CA ASP A 408 -3.91 -1.97 1.67
C ASP A 408 -5.34 -1.43 1.36
N ILE A 409 -5.66 -0.27 1.95
CA ILE A 409 -6.99 0.34 1.84
C ILE A 409 -7.18 0.94 0.45
N VAL A 410 -6.24 1.77 0.01
CA VAL A 410 -6.41 2.62 -1.18
C VAL A 410 -6.55 1.82 -2.46
N ASP A 411 -5.78 0.73 -2.61
CA ASP A 411 -5.81 -0.09 -3.81
C ASP A 411 -7.17 -0.80 -4.01
N ASN A 412 -7.97 -0.89 -2.94
CA ASN A 412 -9.28 -1.54 -2.95
C ASN A 412 -10.48 -0.57 -3.06
N LEU A 413 -10.27 0.74 -3.08
CA LEU A 413 -11.39 1.71 -3.10
C LEU A 413 -12.20 1.68 -4.40
N ASP A 414 -11.58 1.33 -5.52
CA ASP A 414 -12.21 1.21 -6.84
C ASP A 414 -12.46 -0.25 -7.28
N ASP A 415 -12.15 -1.23 -6.43
CA ASP A 415 -12.43 -2.65 -6.70
C ASP A 415 -13.93 -2.93 -6.44
N PRO A 416 -14.72 -3.40 -7.43
CA PRO A 416 -16.14 -3.69 -7.27
C PRO A 416 -16.43 -4.98 -6.49
N SER A 417 -15.42 -5.71 -6.05
CA SER A 417 -15.61 -6.98 -5.34
C SER A 417 -16.13 -6.79 -3.91
N GLY A 418 -16.93 -7.74 -3.43
CA GLY A 418 -17.43 -7.72 -2.06
C GLY A 418 -16.34 -7.57 -0.99
N PRO A 419 -15.21 -8.26 -1.06
CA PRO A 419 -14.11 -8.07 -0.10
C PRO A 419 -13.56 -6.64 -0.04
N ALA A 420 -13.64 -5.86 -1.10
CA ALA A 420 -13.18 -4.48 -1.15
C ALA A 420 -14.06 -3.53 -0.33
N GLU A 421 -15.32 -3.90 -0.05
CA GLU A 421 -16.22 -3.12 0.79
C GLU A 421 -15.67 -2.89 2.19
N VAL A 422 -14.90 -3.82 2.71
CA VAL A 422 -14.22 -3.69 4.00
C VAL A 422 -13.19 -2.56 4.00
N ALA A 423 -12.46 -2.36 2.90
CA ALA A 423 -11.53 -1.24 2.77
C ALA A 423 -12.25 0.11 2.80
N ARG A 424 -13.40 0.22 2.12
CA ARG A 424 -14.25 1.41 2.10
C ARG A 424 -14.81 1.70 3.49
N LYS A 425 -15.30 0.68 4.19
CA LYS A 425 -15.77 0.79 5.58
C LYS A 425 -14.68 1.27 6.51
N ILE A 426 -13.47 0.72 6.43
CA ILE A 426 -12.34 1.14 7.26
C ILE A 426 -12.01 2.61 7.01
N LEU A 427 -11.96 3.06 5.75
CA LEU A 427 -11.71 4.47 5.43
C LEU A 427 -12.78 5.38 6.03
N CYS A 428 -14.07 5.02 5.86
CA CYS A 428 -15.17 5.75 6.46
C CYS A 428 -15.08 5.83 7.99
N ASN A 429 -14.71 4.73 8.64
CA ASN A 429 -14.51 4.70 10.08
C ASN A 429 -13.33 5.60 10.52
N TYR A 430 -12.23 5.66 9.74
CA TYR A 430 -11.11 6.57 10.05
C TYR A 430 -11.54 8.04 9.99
N VAL A 431 -12.32 8.42 8.98
CA VAL A 431 -12.86 9.77 8.87
C VAL A 431 -13.85 10.04 9.98
N LYS A 432 -14.80 9.15 10.23
CA LYS A 432 -15.79 9.28 11.31
C LYS A 432 -15.13 9.42 12.68
N TYR A 433 -14.10 8.62 12.96
CA TYR A 433 -13.32 8.70 14.20
C TYR A 433 -12.60 10.04 14.37
N SER A 434 -12.25 10.71 13.28
CA SER A 434 -11.64 12.03 13.34
C SER A 434 -12.54 13.10 13.96
N LEU A 435 -13.85 12.90 13.89
CA LEU A 435 -14.84 13.82 14.43
C LEU A 435 -15.14 13.60 15.94
N TYR A 436 -14.68 12.50 16.51
CA TYR A 436 -14.73 12.29 17.96
C TYR A 436 -13.56 13.03 18.63
N GLN A 437 -13.89 13.97 19.48
CA GLN A 437 -12.92 14.73 20.30
C GLN A 437 -12.46 13.94 21.51
#